data_3bf15c6bdfffee802acbaecb62e096dc
#
_entry.id   3bf15c6bdfffee802acbaecb62e096dc
#
_cell.length_a   1.000
_cell.length_b   1.000
_cell.length_c   1.000
_cell.angle_alpha   90.00
_cell.angle_beta   90.00
_cell.angle_gamma   90.00
#
_symmetry.space_group_name_H-M   'P 1'
#
loop_
_entity.id
_entity.type
_entity.pdbx_description
1 polymer ?
#
loop_
_entity_poly.entity_id
_entity_poly.type
_entity_poly.pdbx_seq_one_letter_code
_entity_poly.pdbx_strand_id
1 'polypeptide(L)'
;MIRKVSISTLFVASLLLLSCDYIKGEADKAQRVELSVRESRVSSAKGSQFISVRCSGAWELSLVSDEGEVSWARLSATEGVDNKSDIVFSYDKNDLGHSRELSIVLTCGSKWTDCAFVQLSSNDDVPTTPTPGTPTLNGMDLTKNAWLELPALDDSDLKYFTHSFQMGGKAYRNYSFAWSQKDRVALWVAYPLCRFYTNGSAGRTNAWALDPILGNLSSAPFGGYGGDYARGHQLPSADRQCCYDANAQTFYGTNMTPQLNAHNEGIWAALEGRVRTWSDSADTLYVVTGVIVSPSSRIEKDSYGNNVTVPDAYFKALLKYSKSSTLGTWNAAAFYLEHKAYSGGIQKSHSMSIDTLEEMTGMDFFANLPAKVGETTALNIEKQDPASSSVWW
;
A
#
# COMPACT_ATOMS: atom_id res chain seq x y z
N MET A 1 -21.35 31.72 -12.95
CA MET A 1 -21.22 31.85 -14.42
C MET A 1 -19.81 31.38 -14.74
N ILE A 2 -19.66 30.08 -15.00
CA ILE A 2 -18.36 29.42 -15.16
C ILE A 2 -17.99 29.50 -16.63
N ARG A 3 -16.96 30.25 -16.95
CA ARG A 3 -16.40 30.30 -18.31
C ARG A 3 -15.48 29.10 -18.52
N LYS A 4 -15.88 28.22 -19.44
CA LYS A 4 -14.98 27.24 -20.04
C LYS A 4 -13.93 27.99 -20.87
N VAL A 5 -12.65 27.86 -20.50
CA VAL A 5 -11.54 28.30 -21.34
C VAL A 5 -11.11 27.11 -22.19
N SER A 6 -11.23 27.30 -23.48
CA SER A 6 -10.80 26.36 -24.52
C SER A 6 -9.29 26.45 -24.66
N ILE A 7 -8.57 25.35 -24.50
CA ILE A 7 -7.13 25.26 -24.75
C ILE A 7 -6.93 25.29 -26.25
N SER A 8 -6.44 26.38 -26.76
CA SER A 8 -6.01 26.52 -28.15
C SER A 8 -4.56 26.09 -28.29
N THR A 9 -4.38 25.08 -29.09
CA THR A 9 -3.18 24.49 -29.64
C THR A 9 -2.11 25.47 -30.06
N LEU A 10 -0.93 25.40 -29.48
CA LEU A 10 0.28 25.95 -30.10
C LEU A 10 1.15 24.80 -30.60
N PHE A 11 1.03 24.52 -31.90
CA PHE A 11 1.93 23.67 -32.64
C PHE A 11 3.17 24.43 -33.04
N VAL A 12 4.34 24.02 -32.59
CA VAL A 12 5.60 24.32 -33.25
C VAL A 12 6.01 23.11 -34.04
N ALA A 13 5.81 23.21 -35.35
CA ALA A 13 6.26 22.23 -36.30
C ALA A 13 7.72 22.51 -36.68
N SER A 14 8.62 21.55 -36.39
CA SER A 14 9.87 21.43 -37.13
C SER A 14 9.81 20.23 -38.04
N LEU A 15 9.73 20.52 -39.31
CA LEU A 15 9.78 19.56 -40.43
C LEU A 15 11.18 18.99 -40.55
N LEU A 16 11.30 17.65 -40.52
CA LEU A 16 12.35 16.95 -41.24
C LEU A 16 11.74 15.69 -41.88
N LEU A 17 11.65 15.79 -43.21
CA LEU A 17 11.32 14.68 -44.11
C LEU A 17 12.49 13.73 -44.19
N LEU A 18 12.24 12.40 -44.11
CA LEU A 18 12.82 11.40 -45.02
C LEU A 18 12.24 10.02 -44.84
N SER A 19 11.71 9.57 -45.97
CA SER A 19 11.55 8.21 -46.53
C SER A 19 10.71 7.17 -45.84
N CYS A 20 9.69 6.76 -46.59
CA CYS A 20 8.98 5.49 -46.52
C CYS A 20 9.93 4.29 -46.51
N ASP A 21 9.66 3.34 -45.63
CA ASP A 21 9.59 1.96 -46.06
C ASP A 21 8.60 1.17 -45.18
N TYR A 22 7.85 0.39 -45.89
CA TYR A 22 6.71 -0.44 -45.61
C TYR A 22 7.07 -1.64 -44.74
N ILE A 23 6.53 -1.77 -43.53
CA ILE A 23 6.29 -3.08 -42.90
C ILE A 23 4.89 -3.12 -42.33
N LYS A 24 4.09 -4.05 -42.83
CA LYS A 24 2.76 -4.43 -42.36
C LYS A 24 2.82 -5.06 -40.97
N GLY A 25 1.93 -4.61 -40.08
CA GLY A 25 1.15 -5.49 -39.22
C GLY A 25 1.82 -6.05 -38.00
N GLU A 26 1.90 -5.25 -36.92
CA GLU A 26 1.66 -5.77 -35.59
C GLU A 26 0.49 -5.02 -34.99
N ALA A 27 -0.47 -5.81 -34.46
CA ALA A 27 -1.67 -5.32 -33.82
C ALA A 27 -1.29 -4.32 -32.72
N ASP A 28 -1.96 -3.19 -32.73
CA ASP A 28 -1.93 -2.11 -31.75
C ASP A 28 -2.17 -2.68 -30.32
N LYS A 29 -1.12 -3.20 -29.70
CA LYS A 29 -1.13 -3.46 -28.26
C LYS A 29 -1.31 -2.12 -27.62
N ALA A 30 -2.48 -1.87 -27.05
CA ALA A 30 -2.86 -0.63 -26.41
C ALA A 30 -1.72 -0.14 -25.52
N GLN A 31 -0.94 0.80 -26.01
CA GLN A 31 0.21 1.38 -25.32
C GLN A 31 -0.33 2.08 -24.07
N ARG A 32 -0.09 1.49 -22.91
CA ARG A 32 -0.53 2.03 -21.63
C ARG A 32 0.47 3.09 -21.21
N VAL A 33 -0.02 4.29 -20.91
CA VAL A 33 0.79 5.41 -20.39
C VAL A 33 0.24 5.77 -19.03
N GLU A 34 1.07 5.59 -17.99
CA GLU A 34 0.69 5.87 -16.61
C GLU A 34 1.79 6.66 -15.91
N LEU A 35 1.37 7.66 -15.19
CA LEU A 35 2.20 8.47 -14.31
C LEU A 35 1.69 8.31 -12.88
N SER A 36 2.55 7.89 -11.96
CA SER A 36 2.22 7.77 -10.54
C SER A 36 3.05 8.76 -9.72
N VAL A 37 2.34 9.58 -8.95
CA VAL A 37 2.89 10.54 -8.00
C VAL A 37 2.40 10.14 -6.61
N ARG A 38 3.32 10.03 -5.65
CA ARG A 38 3.01 9.54 -4.30
C ARG A 38 2.02 10.42 -3.56
N GLU A 39 2.29 11.71 -3.53
CA GLU A 39 1.46 12.72 -2.87
C GLU A 39 1.24 13.87 -3.85
N SER A 40 -0.01 14.06 -4.25
CA SER A 40 -0.40 15.14 -5.15
C SER A 40 -0.72 16.45 -4.40
N ARG A 41 -0.77 16.41 -3.06
CA ARG A 41 -0.98 17.56 -2.19
C ARG A 41 -0.06 17.47 -0.99
N VAL A 42 0.81 18.47 -0.82
CA VAL A 42 1.85 18.48 0.23
C VAL A 42 1.79 19.78 1.04
N SER A 43 2.42 19.78 2.22
CA SER A 43 2.58 20.98 3.04
C SER A 43 3.46 22.04 2.36
N SER A 44 3.57 23.22 2.97
CA SER A 44 4.45 24.30 2.51
C SER A 44 5.93 23.94 2.58
N ALA A 45 6.33 22.91 3.31
CA ALA A 45 7.71 22.55 3.51
C ALA A 45 8.39 22.10 2.19
N LYS A 46 9.71 22.35 2.10
CA LYS A 46 10.56 21.72 1.10
C LYS A 46 10.49 20.19 1.18
N GLY A 47 10.41 19.53 0.02
CA GLY A 47 10.33 18.08 0.01
C GLY A 47 10.79 17.45 -1.29
N SER A 48 10.76 16.13 -1.29
CA SER A 48 10.95 15.32 -2.49
C SER A 48 10.20 14.00 -2.36
N GLN A 49 9.82 13.44 -3.52
CA GLN A 49 9.19 12.14 -3.61
C GLN A 49 9.60 11.44 -4.89
N PHE A 50 9.46 10.12 -4.92
CA PHE A 50 9.61 9.37 -6.16
C PHE A 50 8.32 9.43 -6.97
N ILE A 51 8.49 9.53 -8.28
CA ILE A 51 7.44 9.33 -9.26
C ILE A 51 7.81 8.17 -10.18
N SER A 52 6.82 7.49 -10.70
CA SER A 52 7.03 6.40 -11.63
C SER A 52 6.31 6.63 -12.95
N VAL A 53 6.99 6.22 -14.01
CA VAL A 53 6.53 6.23 -15.38
C VAL A 53 6.31 4.80 -15.84
N ARG A 54 5.16 4.54 -16.44
CA ARG A 54 4.90 3.31 -17.15
C ARG A 54 4.52 3.62 -18.59
N CYS A 55 5.40 3.20 -19.48
CA CYS A 55 5.28 3.45 -20.91
C CYS A 55 6.06 2.38 -21.68
N SER A 56 5.62 2.03 -22.87
CA SER A 56 6.38 1.18 -23.80
C SER A 56 7.06 2.06 -24.83
N GLY A 57 8.36 2.31 -24.68
CA GLY A 57 9.17 3.14 -25.57
C GLY A 57 9.63 4.45 -24.93
N ALA A 58 10.06 5.39 -25.75
CA ALA A 58 10.57 6.67 -25.28
C ALA A 58 9.46 7.54 -24.68
N TRP A 59 9.80 8.23 -23.58
CA TRP A 59 8.89 9.13 -22.88
C TRP A 59 9.59 10.43 -22.46
N GLU A 60 8.77 11.46 -22.28
CA GLU A 60 9.18 12.76 -21.76
C GLU A 60 8.29 13.15 -20.59
N LEU A 61 8.90 13.79 -19.57
CA LEU A 61 8.23 14.40 -18.43
C LEU A 61 8.46 15.92 -18.45
N SER A 62 7.41 16.67 -18.22
CA SER A 62 7.46 18.12 -18.07
C SER A 62 6.67 18.59 -16.85
N LEU A 63 7.05 19.73 -16.30
CA LEU A 63 6.34 20.45 -15.26
C LEU A 63 5.66 21.67 -15.89
N VAL A 64 4.35 21.77 -15.74
CA VAL A 64 3.55 22.85 -16.35
C VAL A 64 2.73 23.52 -15.27
N SER A 65 2.71 24.86 -15.25
CA SER A 65 1.86 25.66 -14.35
C SER A 65 1.17 26.77 -15.13
N ASP A 66 -0.06 27.08 -14.78
CA ASP A 66 -0.81 28.22 -15.31
C ASP A 66 -0.21 29.56 -14.86
N GLU A 67 0.62 29.57 -13.82
CA GLU A 67 1.30 30.75 -13.28
C GLU A 67 2.61 31.08 -14.02
N GLY A 68 2.99 30.28 -15.01
CA GLY A 68 4.20 30.50 -15.82
C GLY A 68 5.29 29.45 -15.59
N GLU A 69 6.56 29.84 -15.72
CA GLU A 69 7.69 28.92 -15.60
C GLU A 69 7.83 28.35 -14.19
N VAL A 70 7.94 27.01 -14.11
CA VAL A 70 8.10 26.29 -12.83
C VAL A 70 9.57 26.28 -12.42
N SER A 71 9.97 27.23 -11.60
CA SER A 71 11.33 27.31 -11.04
C SER A 71 11.50 26.65 -9.67
N TRP A 72 10.41 26.36 -8.98
CA TRP A 72 10.37 25.89 -7.61
C TRP A 72 10.31 24.35 -7.47
N ALA A 73 10.17 23.65 -8.60
CA ALA A 73 10.13 22.19 -8.62
C ALA A 73 11.00 21.65 -9.76
N ARG A 74 11.48 20.43 -9.60
CA ARG A 74 12.40 19.79 -10.56
C ARG A 74 12.29 18.28 -10.53
N LEU A 75 12.61 17.67 -11.67
CA LEU A 75 12.68 16.23 -11.90
C LEU A 75 14.14 15.79 -12.03
N SER A 76 14.49 14.62 -11.49
CA SER A 76 15.83 14.04 -11.69
C SER A 76 16.05 13.46 -13.09
N ALA A 77 14.96 13.20 -13.81
CA ALA A 77 14.97 12.79 -15.22
C ALA A 77 13.72 13.36 -15.90
N THR A 78 13.90 13.92 -17.07
CA THR A 78 12.84 14.50 -17.91
C THR A 78 12.55 13.66 -19.15
N GLU A 79 13.36 12.65 -19.43
CA GLU A 79 13.21 11.72 -20.55
C GLU A 79 13.73 10.33 -20.19
N GLY A 80 13.30 9.32 -20.92
CA GLY A 80 13.76 7.95 -20.75
C GLY A 80 13.08 6.99 -21.72
N VAL A 81 13.32 5.70 -21.50
CA VAL A 81 12.75 4.63 -22.31
C VAL A 81 12.16 3.57 -21.37
N ASP A 82 10.97 3.06 -21.71
CA ASP A 82 10.25 2.05 -20.96
C ASP A 82 9.91 2.47 -19.50
N ASN A 83 9.56 1.53 -18.67
CA ASN A 83 9.13 1.81 -17.30
C ASN A 83 10.29 2.31 -16.44
N LYS A 84 10.03 3.34 -15.63
CA LYS A 84 10.99 3.89 -14.66
C LYS A 84 10.27 4.29 -13.37
N SER A 85 10.81 3.88 -12.22
CA SER A 85 10.17 4.06 -10.91
C SER A 85 10.99 4.83 -9.87
N ASP A 86 12.17 5.32 -10.28
CA ASP A 86 13.15 5.99 -9.41
C ASP A 86 13.39 7.47 -9.79
N ILE A 87 12.44 8.11 -10.46
CA ILE A 87 12.51 9.51 -10.81
C ILE A 87 12.20 10.32 -9.56
N VAL A 88 13.15 11.14 -9.12
CA VAL A 88 12.94 12.04 -7.98
C VAL A 88 12.28 13.32 -8.46
N PHE A 89 11.10 13.61 -7.94
CA PHE A 89 10.43 14.90 -8.03
C PHE A 89 10.69 15.66 -6.73
N SER A 90 11.32 16.84 -6.82
CA SER A 90 11.66 17.67 -5.66
C SER A 90 11.09 19.07 -5.82
N TYR A 91 10.73 19.69 -4.70
CA TYR A 91 10.13 21.02 -4.65
C TYR A 91 10.68 21.82 -3.48
N ASP A 92 10.84 23.11 -3.68
CA ASP A 92 11.34 24.04 -2.67
C ASP A 92 10.20 24.43 -1.72
N LYS A 93 10.55 25.01 -0.57
CA LYS A 93 9.57 25.52 0.39
C LYS A 93 8.65 26.55 -0.28
N ASN A 94 7.37 26.49 0.03
CA ASN A 94 6.41 27.50 -0.41
C ASN A 94 6.31 28.62 0.65
N ASP A 95 7.00 29.72 0.43
CA ASP A 95 6.92 30.90 1.29
C ASP A 95 5.91 31.93 0.76
N LEU A 96 5.12 31.59 -0.27
CA LEU A 96 4.05 32.44 -0.78
C LEU A 96 2.86 32.40 0.19
N GLY A 97 2.11 33.48 0.26
CA GLY A 97 0.91 33.56 1.10
C GLY A 97 -0.28 32.74 0.59
N HIS A 98 -0.10 31.94 -0.47
CA HIS A 98 -1.12 31.10 -1.11
C HIS A 98 -0.52 29.79 -1.59
N SER A 99 -1.37 28.77 -1.75
CA SER A 99 -1.00 27.49 -2.34
C SER A 99 -0.59 27.66 -3.80
N ARG A 100 0.34 26.86 -4.28
CA ARG A 100 0.78 26.85 -5.69
C ARG A 100 0.55 25.47 -6.30
N GLU A 101 0.34 25.44 -7.61
CA GLU A 101 -0.04 24.25 -8.35
C GLU A 101 0.78 24.09 -9.62
N LEU A 102 1.04 22.83 -9.98
CA LEU A 102 1.58 22.45 -11.29
C LEU A 102 0.99 21.12 -11.74
N SER A 103 1.04 20.83 -13.02
CA SER A 103 0.84 19.49 -13.58
C SER A 103 2.18 18.86 -13.95
N ILE A 104 2.38 17.62 -13.53
CA ILE A 104 3.45 16.77 -14.04
C ILE A 104 2.88 16.03 -15.23
N VAL A 105 3.39 16.30 -16.42
CA VAL A 105 2.88 15.75 -17.68
C VAL A 105 3.85 14.70 -18.21
N LEU A 106 3.34 13.51 -18.47
CA LEU A 106 4.05 12.41 -19.13
C LEU A 106 3.57 12.29 -20.57
N THR A 107 4.48 12.32 -21.51
CA THR A 107 4.23 12.04 -22.92
C THR A 107 4.98 10.80 -23.37
N CYS A 108 4.32 9.91 -24.13
CA CYS A 108 4.89 8.68 -24.66
C CYS A 108 4.34 8.45 -26.08
N GLY A 109 5.13 8.79 -27.08
CA GLY A 109 4.68 8.81 -28.48
C GLY A 109 3.54 9.81 -28.70
N SER A 110 2.38 9.34 -29.14
CA SER A 110 1.19 10.18 -29.33
C SER A 110 0.25 10.24 -28.11
N LYS A 111 0.58 9.53 -27.04
CA LYS A 111 -0.22 9.46 -25.81
C LYS A 111 0.40 10.30 -24.70
N TRP A 112 -0.44 10.82 -23.85
CA TRP A 112 -0.02 11.56 -22.68
C TRP A 112 -0.98 11.34 -21.51
N THR A 113 -0.49 11.62 -20.32
CA THR A 113 -1.26 11.70 -19.07
C THR A 113 -0.63 12.75 -18.17
N ASP A 114 -1.38 13.25 -17.21
CA ASP A 114 -0.86 14.21 -16.25
C ASP A 114 -1.32 13.91 -14.83
N CYS A 115 -0.66 14.54 -13.89
CA CYS A 115 -1.02 14.53 -12.48
C CYS A 115 -0.85 15.94 -11.91
N ALA A 116 -1.94 16.54 -11.41
CA ALA A 116 -1.89 17.79 -10.70
C ALA A 116 -1.17 17.63 -9.36
N PHE A 117 -0.28 18.57 -9.05
CA PHE A 117 0.44 18.64 -7.79
C PHE A 117 0.22 20.00 -7.14
N VAL A 118 -0.25 20.01 -5.88
CA VAL A 118 -0.53 21.20 -5.09
C VAL A 118 0.40 21.26 -3.89
N GLN A 119 1.13 22.37 -3.74
CA GLN A 119 1.84 22.66 -2.50
C GLN A 119 1.13 23.76 -1.73
N LEU A 120 0.70 23.45 -0.50
CA LEU A 120 0.01 24.38 0.37
C LEU A 120 0.88 25.59 0.73
N SER A 121 0.26 26.69 1.13
CA SER A 121 0.97 27.81 1.75
C SER A 121 1.22 27.53 3.24
N SER A 122 2.13 28.30 3.84
CA SER A 122 2.34 28.25 5.29
C SER A 122 1.11 28.70 6.09
N ASN A 123 0.19 29.42 5.47
CA ASN A 123 -1.08 29.83 6.08
C ASN A 123 -2.14 28.73 6.02
N ASP A 124 -2.01 27.81 5.07
CA ASP A 124 -2.88 26.64 4.87
C ASP A 124 -2.32 25.39 5.54
N ASP A 125 -1.09 25.44 6.04
CA ASP A 125 -0.50 24.40 6.86
C ASP A 125 -1.28 24.33 8.18
N VAL A 126 -2.31 23.52 8.21
CA VAL A 126 -2.95 23.16 9.49
C VAL A 126 -1.86 22.50 10.33
N PRO A 127 -1.55 23.02 11.53
CA PRO A 127 -0.56 22.39 12.37
C PRO A 127 -0.99 20.95 12.62
N THR A 128 -0.21 19.98 12.18
CA THR A 128 -0.35 18.57 12.55
C THR A 128 0.17 18.33 13.96
N THR A 129 0.02 19.33 14.83
CA THR A 129 0.26 19.16 16.26
C THR A 129 -0.96 18.45 16.83
N PRO A 130 -0.83 17.23 17.37
CA PRO A 130 -1.95 16.55 18.00
C PRO A 130 -2.57 17.45 19.05
N THR A 131 -3.88 17.63 19.02
CA THR A 131 -4.60 18.32 20.08
C THR A 131 -4.31 17.58 21.39
N PRO A 132 -3.91 18.27 22.49
CA PRO A 132 -3.68 17.61 23.75
C PRO A 132 -4.91 16.79 24.16
N GLY A 133 -4.73 15.47 24.32
CA GLY A 133 -5.79 14.54 24.70
C GLY A 133 -6.27 13.62 23.56
N THR A 134 -5.76 13.74 22.32
CA THR A 134 -6.05 12.78 21.26
C THR A 134 -5.25 11.49 21.50
N PRO A 135 -5.87 10.31 21.58
CA PRO A 135 -5.15 9.06 21.71
C PRO A 135 -4.25 8.84 20.48
N THR A 136 -2.98 8.65 20.72
CA THR A 136 -2.00 8.32 19.67
C THR A 136 -1.27 7.05 20.06
N LEU A 137 -1.09 6.15 19.10
CA LEU A 137 -0.20 5.01 19.26
C LEU A 137 1.09 5.33 18.54
N ASN A 138 2.14 5.63 19.27
CA ASN A 138 3.49 5.94 18.75
C ASN A 138 3.49 6.90 17.53
N GLY A 139 2.64 7.93 17.59
CA GLY A 139 2.50 8.95 16.52
C GLY A 139 1.40 8.68 15.49
N MET A 140 0.73 7.53 15.54
CA MET A 140 -0.46 7.29 14.74
C MET A 140 -1.70 7.83 15.47
N ASP A 141 -2.42 8.73 14.84
CA ASP A 141 -3.68 9.27 15.37
C ASP A 141 -4.83 8.27 15.09
N LEU A 142 -5.12 7.44 16.08
CA LEU A 142 -6.17 6.41 15.95
C LEU A 142 -7.58 7.02 15.87
N THR A 143 -7.80 8.21 16.45
CA THR A 143 -9.13 8.84 16.40
C THR A 143 -9.41 9.52 15.08
N LYS A 144 -8.37 10.06 14.44
CA LYS A 144 -8.49 10.79 13.18
C LYS A 144 -8.90 9.90 12.01
N ASN A 145 -8.42 8.67 12.00
CA ASN A 145 -8.68 7.72 10.93
C ASN A 145 -9.77 6.71 11.28
N ALA A 146 -9.99 6.38 12.56
CA ALA A 146 -10.99 5.43 13.07
C ALA A 146 -11.09 4.13 12.23
N TRP A 147 -9.95 3.71 11.65
CA TRP A 147 -9.90 2.54 10.79
C TRP A 147 -9.94 1.27 11.64
N LEU A 148 -10.91 0.43 11.34
CA LEU A 148 -11.19 -0.76 12.16
C LEU A 148 -10.12 -1.84 12.03
N GLU A 149 -9.33 -1.84 10.96
CA GLU A 149 -8.22 -2.77 10.78
C GLU A 149 -7.00 -2.48 11.65
N LEU A 150 -6.90 -1.29 12.28
CA LEU A 150 -5.68 -0.93 13.01
C LEU A 150 -5.60 -1.66 14.35
N PRO A 151 -4.54 -2.44 14.59
CA PRO A 151 -4.23 -2.96 15.91
C PRO A 151 -3.53 -1.91 16.76
N ALA A 152 -3.61 -2.03 18.07
CA ALA A 152 -2.78 -1.31 19.02
C ALA A 152 -1.68 -2.23 19.56
N LEU A 153 -0.47 -1.71 19.63
CA LEU A 153 0.69 -2.36 20.24
C LEU A 153 1.55 -1.28 20.86
N ASP A 154 1.77 -1.37 22.18
CA ASP A 154 2.63 -0.44 22.89
C ASP A 154 4.10 -0.89 22.80
N ASP A 155 4.75 -0.47 21.72
CA ASP A 155 6.17 -0.70 21.48
C ASP A 155 6.80 0.57 20.88
N SER A 156 7.60 1.27 21.66
CA SER A 156 8.25 2.52 21.28
C SER A 156 9.30 2.38 20.18
N ASP A 157 9.79 1.17 19.92
CA ASP A 157 10.80 0.88 18.89
C ASP A 157 10.19 0.73 17.50
N LEU A 158 8.86 0.58 17.42
CA LEU A 158 8.16 0.46 16.14
C LEU A 158 7.88 1.83 15.51
N LYS A 159 7.89 1.83 14.19
CA LYS A 159 7.50 2.97 13.37
C LYS A 159 6.26 2.63 12.55
N TYR A 160 5.27 3.51 12.59
CA TYR A 160 3.97 3.29 11.96
C TYR A 160 3.83 4.11 10.69
N PHE A 161 3.34 3.47 9.62
CA PHE A 161 3.18 4.08 8.31
C PHE A 161 1.89 3.64 7.64
N THR A 162 1.42 4.47 6.72
CA THR A 162 0.26 4.15 5.89
C THR A 162 0.58 4.46 4.43
N HIS A 163 0.30 3.51 3.56
CA HIS A 163 0.28 3.70 2.11
C HIS A 163 -1.12 4.04 1.63
N SER A 164 -1.18 4.96 0.69
CA SER A 164 -2.39 5.32 -0.05
C SER A 164 -2.11 5.32 -1.54
N PHE A 165 -3.16 5.29 -2.35
CA PHE A 165 -3.09 5.40 -3.80
C PHE A 165 -4.19 6.30 -4.33
N GLN A 166 -4.00 6.81 -5.54
CA GLN A 166 -5.00 7.63 -6.23
C GLN A 166 -5.73 6.79 -7.28
N MET A 167 -7.05 6.95 -7.37
CA MET A 167 -7.85 6.36 -8.44
C MET A 167 -9.08 7.23 -8.72
N GLY A 168 -9.26 7.63 -9.98
CA GLY A 168 -10.38 8.49 -10.38
C GLY A 168 -10.41 9.84 -9.66
N GLY A 169 -9.25 10.43 -9.36
CA GLY A 169 -9.12 11.72 -8.66
C GLY A 169 -9.42 11.65 -7.16
N LYS A 170 -9.50 10.45 -6.57
CA LYS A 170 -9.72 10.26 -5.13
C LYS A 170 -8.60 9.46 -4.51
N ALA A 171 -8.20 9.85 -3.29
CA ALA A 171 -7.26 9.10 -2.48
C ALA A 171 -7.96 7.95 -1.76
N TYR A 172 -7.34 6.78 -1.80
CA TYR A 172 -7.78 5.59 -1.08
C TYR A 172 -6.63 5.05 -0.23
N ARG A 173 -6.94 4.62 1.01
CA ARG A 173 -5.95 3.91 1.81
C ARG A 173 -5.64 2.56 1.18
N ASN A 174 -4.37 2.17 1.18
CA ASN A 174 -3.95 0.86 0.73
C ASN A 174 -3.76 -0.08 1.92
N TYR A 175 -2.76 0.20 2.74
CA TYR A 175 -2.50 -0.54 3.97
C TYR A 175 -1.68 0.30 4.95
N SER A 176 -1.79 -0.03 6.23
CA SER A 176 -0.92 0.48 7.29
C SER A 176 -0.02 -0.63 7.81
N PHE A 177 1.13 -0.28 8.35
CA PHE A 177 2.05 -1.28 8.90
C PHE A 177 2.89 -0.73 10.06
N ALA A 178 3.33 -1.63 10.94
CA ALA A 178 4.29 -1.34 11.99
C ALA A 178 5.65 -1.94 11.63
N TRP A 179 6.63 -1.09 11.38
CA TRP A 179 7.99 -1.48 10.97
C TRP A 179 8.91 -1.63 12.17
N SER A 180 9.54 -2.80 12.31
CA SER A 180 10.68 -3.03 13.20
C SER A 180 11.98 -2.77 12.44
N GLN A 181 12.67 -1.68 12.78
CA GLN A 181 13.96 -1.39 12.17
C GLN A 181 15.05 -2.40 12.60
N LYS A 182 14.94 -2.92 13.80
CA LYS A 182 15.82 -3.93 14.37
C LYS A 182 15.73 -5.24 13.57
N ASP A 183 14.49 -5.68 13.31
CA ASP A 183 14.22 -6.95 12.63
C ASP A 183 14.17 -6.82 11.10
N ARG A 184 13.99 -5.58 10.59
CA ARG A 184 13.81 -5.24 9.17
C ARG A 184 12.63 -5.97 8.53
N VAL A 185 11.56 -6.13 9.30
CA VAL A 185 10.25 -6.64 8.88
C VAL A 185 9.14 -5.78 9.47
N ALA A 186 8.00 -5.73 8.82
CA ALA A 186 6.79 -5.23 9.46
C ALA A 186 6.24 -6.31 10.39
N LEU A 187 6.00 -5.97 11.66
CA LEU A 187 5.40 -6.91 12.62
C LEU A 187 3.93 -7.18 12.29
N TRP A 188 3.26 -6.18 11.72
CA TRP A 188 1.94 -6.35 11.15
C TRP A 188 1.72 -5.42 9.94
N VAL A 189 0.81 -5.84 9.08
CA VAL A 189 0.25 -5.09 7.95
C VAL A 189 -1.27 -5.19 8.04
N ALA A 190 -1.95 -4.05 8.12
CA ALA A 190 -3.39 -3.95 8.31
C ALA A 190 -4.08 -3.27 7.13
N TYR A 191 -5.19 -3.83 6.65
CA TYR A 191 -5.86 -3.34 5.45
C TYR A 191 -7.33 -3.73 5.36
N PRO A 192 -8.18 -2.88 4.75
CA PRO A 192 -9.53 -3.28 4.36
C PRO A 192 -9.50 -4.12 3.10
N LEU A 193 -10.38 -5.12 3.02
CA LEU A 193 -10.57 -5.96 1.85
C LEU A 193 -12.07 -6.03 1.50
N CYS A 194 -12.39 -5.72 0.26
CA CYS A 194 -13.73 -5.85 -0.31
C CYS A 194 -13.62 -5.87 -1.85
N ARG A 195 -14.72 -6.05 -2.54
CA ARG A 195 -14.76 -6.11 -4.01
C ARG A 195 -14.12 -4.92 -4.70
N PHE A 196 -14.13 -3.73 -4.09
CA PHE A 196 -13.45 -2.56 -4.64
C PHE A 196 -11.95 -2.83 -4.85
N TYR A 197 -11.28 -3.46 -3.88
CA TYR A 197 -9.84 -3.73 -3.95
C TYR A 197 -9.50 -4.96 -4.80
N THR A 198 -10.35 -5.98 -4.79
CA THR A 198 -10.08 -7.25 -5.48
C THR A 198 -10.55 -7.25 -6.94
N ASN A 199 -11.49 -6.36 -7.30
CA ASN A 199 -12.04 -6.30 -8.65
C ASN A 199 -11.27 -5.26 -9.49
N GLY A 200 -10.65 -5.71 -10.56
CA GLY A 200 -9.90 -4.86 -11.48
C GLY A 200 -8.99 -5.69 -12.40
N SER A 201 -8.19 -5.00 -13.18
CA SER A 201 -7.33 -5.61 -14.19
C SER A 201 -5.84 -5.32 -14.01
N ALA A 202 -5.44 -4.86 -12.82
CA ALA A 202 -4.02 -4.52 -12.57
C ALA A 202 -3.09 -5.72 -12.79
N GLY A 203 -3.58 -6.93 -12.53
CA GLY A 203 -2.76 -8.14 -12.57
C GLY A 203 -1.68 -8.11 -11.48
N ARG A 204 -0.77 -9.08 -11.53
CA ARG A 204 0.41 -9.08 -10.66
C ARG A 204 1.50 -8.22 -11.31
N THR A 205 1.79 -7.05 -10.74
CA THR A 205 2.71 -6.07 -11.35
C THR A 205 4.18 -6.48 -11.27
N ASN A 206 4.56 -7.29 -10.26
CA ASN A 206 5.95 -7.59 -9.92
C ASN A 206 6.84 -6.34 -9.79
N ALA A 207 6.27 -5.24 -9.31
CA ALA A 207 6.92 -3.94 -9.16
C ALA A 207 7.82 -3.90 -7.91
N TRP A 208 8.75 -4.86 -7.82
CA TRP A 208 9.67 -5.00 -6.70
C TRP A 208 10.49 -3.74 -6.47
N ALA A 209 10.38 -3.15 -5.29
CA ALA A 209 11.09 -1.93 -4.93
C ALA A 209 11.36 -1.84 -3.42
N LEU A 210 12.41 -1.09 -3.04
CA LEU A 210 12.51 -0.58 -1.68
C LEU A 210 11.30 0.31 -1.40
N ASP A 211 10.78 0.23 -0.17
CA ASP A 211 9.69 1.11 0.21
C ASP A 211 10.18 2.56 0.25
N PRO A 212 9.59 3.47 -0.55
CA PRO A 212 10.03 4.87 -0.58
C PRO A 212 9.88 5.58 0.77
N ILE A 213 8.99 5.12 1.66
CA ILE A 213 8.85 5.66 3.02
C ILE A 213 10.11 5.42 3.85
N LEU A 214 10.73 4.27 3.71
CA LEU A 214 11.91 3.87 4.47
C LEU A 214 13.20 3.91 3.65
N GLY A 215 13.12 3.94 2.33
CA GLY A 215 14.30 3.90 1.45
C GLY A 215 15.20 2.72 1.78
N ASN A 216 16.50 2.99 1.96
CA ASN A 216 17.51 1.97 2.26
C ASN A 216 17.33 1.24 3.61
N LEU A 217 16.43 1.74 4.47
CA LEU A 217 16.13 1.09 5.74
C LEU A 217 15.12 -0.07 5.58
N SER A 218 14.45 -0.16 4.45
CA SER A 218 13.56 -1.27 4.10
C SER A 218 14.37 -2.55 3.78
N SER A 219 13.72 -3.71 3.88
CA SER A 219 14.27 -4.96 3.33
C SER A 219 14.34 -4.88 1.81
N ALA A 220 15.37 -5.49 1.23
CA ALA A 220 15.57 -5.46 -0.21
C ALA A 220 14.85 -6.63 -0.89
N PRO A 221 13.82 -6.37 -1.70
CA PRO A 221 13.04 -7.45 -2.32
C PRO A 221 13.64 -8.00 -3.61
N PHE A 222 14.54 -7.28 -4.28
CA PHE A 222 14.97 -7.61 -5.66
C PHE A 222 15.57 -9.00 -5.79
N GLY A 223 16.62 -9.32 -5.05
CA GLY A 223 17.22 -10.64 -5.02
C GLY A 223 16.56 -11.60 -4.03
N GLY A 224 15.64 -11.08 -3.21
CA GLY A 224 14.99 -11.85 -2.17
C GLY A 224 15.88 -12.13 -0.96
N TYR A 225 15.72 -13.31 -0.41
CA TYR A 225 16.42 -13.81 0.76
C TYR A 225 17.20 -15.08 0.39
N GLY A 226 18.18 -15.48 1.22
CA GLY A 226 18.95 -16.71 1.01
C GLY A 226 18.15 -17.98 1.28
N GLY A 227 18.72 -19.14 0.91
CA GLY A 227 18.15 -20.46 1.22
C GLY A 227 16.78 -20.72 0.58
N ASP A 228 15.88 -21.36 1.34
CA ASP A 228 14.55 -21.78 0.89
C ASP A 228 13.46 -20.72 1.16
N TYR A 229 13.87 -19.45 1.32
CA TYR A 229 12.94 -18.37 1.65
C TYR A 229 12.45 -17.61 0.43
N ALA A 230 11.15 -17.55 0.26
CA ALA A 230 10.46 -16.63 -0.65
C ALA A 230 10.41 -15.21 -0.07
N ARG A 231 10.13 -14.25 -0.93
CA ARG A 231 9.64 -12.91 -0.54
C ARG A 231 8.15 -13.04 -0.19
N GLY A 232 7.88 -13.47 1.07
CA GLY A 232 6.52 -13.67 1.56
C GLY A 232 5.77 -12.35 1.71
N HIS A 233 4.66 -12.19 1.00
CA HIS A 233 3.79 -11.03 1.12
C HIS A 233 2.98 -11.11 2.43
N GLN A 234 2.90 -9.98 3.14
CA GLN A 234 1.92 -9.85 4.22
C GLN A 234 0.54 -9.42 3.66
N LEU A 235 0.50 -8.38 2.84
CA LEU A 235 -0.65 -8.04 1.98
C LEU A 235 -0.45 -8.66 0.61
N PRO A 236 -1.25 -9.65 0.19
CA PRO A 236 -1.10 -10.30 -1.11
C PRO A 236 -1.39 -9.35 -2.28
N SER A 237 -0.65 -9.48 -3.37
CA SER A 237 -0.93 -8.71 -4.60
C SER A 237 -2.31 -9.01 -5.19
N ALA A 238 -2.83 -10.23 -4.99
CA ALA A 238 -4.17 -10.60 -5.41
C ALA A 238 -5.29 -9.85 -4.69
N ASP A 239 -5.01 -9.28 -3.52
CA ASP A 239 -5.95 -8.46 -2.75
C ASP A 239 -6.00 -7.00 -3.22
N ARG A 240 -5.18 -6.63 -4.22
CA ARG A 240 -5.05 -5.27 -4.76
C ARG A 240 -5.06 -5.29 -6.28
N GLN A 241 -6.22 -5.59 -6.87
CA GLN A 241 -6.42 -5.65 -8.32
C GLN A 241 -7.10 -4.40 -8.90
N CYS A 242 -7.55 -3.48 -8.06
CA CYS A 242 -8.32 -2.30 -8.46
C CYS A 242 -7.55 -1.36 -9.39
N CYS A 243 -6.24 -1.17 -9.17
CA CYS A 243 -5.37 -0.38 -10.03
C CYS A 243 -3.91 -0.78 -9.86
N TYR A 244 -3.06 -0.31 -10.79
CA TYR A 244 -1.63 -0.59 -10.80
C TYR A 244 -0.94 -0.16 -9.51
N ASP A 245 -1.16 1.07 -9.05
CA ASP A 245 -0.47 1.65 -7.90
C ASP A 245 -0.77 0.89 -6.60
N ALA A 246 -2.04 0.55 -6.37
CA ALA A 246 -2.42 -0.27 -5.23
C ALA A 246 -1.70 -1.62 -5.25
N ASN A 247 -1.60 -2.25 -6.44
CA ASN A 247 -0.91 -3.53 -6.59
C ASN A 247 0.61 -3.37 -6.48
N ALA A 248 1.20 -2.35 -7.11
CA ALA A 248 2.63 -2.11 -7.09
C ALA A 248 3.17 -1.90 -5.66
N GLN A 249 2.43 -1.19 -4.82
CA GLN A 249 2.79 -0.99 -3.41
C GLN A 249 2.85 -2.30 -2.60
N THR A 250 2.15 -3.36 -3.03
CA THR A 250 2.27 -4.66 -2.36
C THR A 250 3.63 -5.32 -2.55
N PHE A 251 4.44 -4.84 -3.50
CA PHE A 251 5.79 -5.33 -3.80
C PHE A 251 6.90 -4.53 -3.10
N TYR A 252 6.55 -3.60 -2.21
CA TYR A 252 7.54 -2.91 -1.39
C TYR A 252 8.18 -3.85 -0.38
N GLY A 253 9.48 -3.65 -0.11
CA GLY A 253 10.24 -4.47 0.83
C GLY A 253 9.68 -4.49 2.24
N THR A 254 8.94 -3.45 2.65
CA THR A 254 8.26 -3.40 3.96
C THR A 254 7.09 -4.37 4.07
N ASN A 255 6.51 -4.81 2.95
CA ASN A 255 5.45 -5.81 2.90
C ASN A 255 5.98 -7.24 2.78
N MET A 256 7.31 -7.42 2.78
CA MET A 256 7.99 -8.70 2.56
C MET A 256 8.62 -9.22 3.83
N THR A 257 8.55 -10.55 4.00
CA THR A 257 9.26 -11.29 5.03
C THR A 257 9.97 -12.50 4.44
N PRO A 258 11.10 -12.96 5.03
CA PRO A 258 11.67 -14.25 4.65
C PRO A 258 10.71 -15.37 5.05
N GLN A 259 10.01 -15.94 4.10
CA GLN A 259 9.01 -16.98 4.32
C GLN A 259 9.40 -18.27 3.60
N LEU A 260 9.45 -19.40 4.31
CA LEU A 260 9.73 -20.72 3.71
C LEU A 260 8.83 -20.95 2.48
N ASN A 261 9.41 -21.36 1.36
CA ASN A 261 8.66 -21.61 0.12
C ASN A 261 7.48 -22.59 0.39
N ALA A 262 7.71 -23.66 1.13
CA ALA A 262 6.68 -24.64 1.44
C ALA A 262 5.53 -24.07 2.31
N HIS A 263 5.82 -23.08 3.18
CA HIS A 263 4.81 -22.37 3.95
C HIS A 263 4.05 -21.38 3.07
N ASN A 264 4.78 -20.52 2.33
CA ASN A 264 4.24 -19.47 1.49
C ASN A 264 3.32 -20.01 0.39
N GLU A 265 3.78 -21.00 -0.38
CA GLU A 265 3.03 -21.59 -1.50
C GLU A 265 2.00 -22.65 -1.04
N GLY A 266 2.11 -23.12 0.19
CA GLY A 266 1.25 -24.13 0.80
C GLY A 266 0.10 -23.53 1.60
N ILE A 267 0.17 -23.71 2.91
CA ILE A 267 -0.92 -23.34 3.83
C ILE A 267 -1.23 -21.85 3.84
N TRP A 268 -0.20 -20.98 3.67
CA TRP A 268 -0.40 -19.53 3.65
C TRP A 268 -1.19 -19.10 2.42
N ALA A 269 -0.81 -19.56 1.22
CA ALA A 269 -1.58 -19.33 0.00
C ALA A 269 -3.02 -19.85 0.08
N ALA A 270 -3.23 -20.99 0.74
CA ALA A 270 -4.56 -21.54 0.99
C ALA A 270 -5.39 -20.63 1.91
N LEU A 271 -4.79 -20.08 2.98
CA LEU A 271 -5.43 -19.11 3.87
C LEU A 271 -5.79 -17.81 3.12
N GLU A 272 -4.87 -17.26 2.33
CA GLU A 272 -5.13 -16.08 1.50
C GLU A 272 -6.30 -16.29 0.53
N GLY A 273 -6.38 -17.45 -0.09
CA GLY A 273 -7.50 -17.83 -0.94
C GLY A 273 -8.82 -17.82 -0.19
N ARG A 274 -8.84 -18.38 1.04
CA ARG A 274 -10.03 -18.34 1.92
C ARG A 274 -10.41 -16.93 2.33
N VAL A 275 -9.43 -16.09 2.71
CA VAL A 275 -9.67 -14.67 3.07
C VAL A 275 -10.37 -13.94 1.94
N ARG A 276 -9.97 -14.11 0.67
CA ARG A 276 -10.66 -13.54 -0.48
C ARG A 276 -12.08 -14.07 -0.61
N THR A 277 -12.30 -15.38 -0.47
CA THR A 277 -13.65 -15.98 -0.51
C THR A 277 -14.56 -15.39 0.59
N TRP A 278 -14.04 -15.21 1.79
CA TRP A 278 -14.82 -14.59 2.89
C TRP A 278 -15.10 -13.11 2.65
N SER A 279 -14.20 -12.40 1.98
CA SER A 279 -14.42 -10.99 1.60
C SER A 279 -15.50 -10.81 0.54
N ASP A 280 -15.71 -11.80 -0.34
CA ASP A 280 -16.74 -11.72 -1.40
C ASP A 280 -18.17 -11.67 -0.84
N SER A 281 -18.37 -12.22 0.36
CA SER A 281 -19.66 -12.25 1.08
C SER A 281 -19.74 -11.18 2.19
N ALA A 282 -18.85 -10.20 2.18
CA ALA A 282 -18.77 -9.10 3.14
C ALA A 282 -18.94 -7.75 2.45
N ASP A 283 -19.47 -6.76 3.15
CA ASP A 283 -19.32 -5.36 2.73
C ASP A 283 -17.86 -4.90 2.91
N THR A 284 -17.25 -5.34 4.00
CA THR A 284 -15.81 -5.15 4.24
C THR A 284 -15.27 -6.25 5.16
N LEU A 285 -14.14 -6.82 4.80
CA LEU A 285 -13.32 -7.65 5.67
C LEU A 285 -12.09 -6.83 6.08
N TYR A 286 -11.96 -6.54 7.37
CA TYR A 286 -10.77 -5.91 7.93
C TYR A 286 -9.76 -6.98 8.26
N VAL A 287 -8.54 -6.82 7.77
CA VAL A 287 -7.49 -7.83 7.87
C VAL A 287 -6.27 -7.22 8.54
N VAL A 288 -5.78 -7.89 9.57
CA VAL A 288 -4.43 -7.69 10.10
C VAL A 288 -3.66 -8.97 9.84
N THR A 289 -2.59 -8.86 9.08
CA THR A 289 -1.64 -9.96 8.89
C THR A 289 -0.34 -9.59 9.57
N GLY A 290 0.36 -10.54 10.15
CA GLY A 290 1.62 -10.21 10.79
C GLY A 290 2.47 -11.41 11.11
N VAL A 291 3.56 -11.14 11.82
CA VAL A 291 4.60 -12.10 12.14
C VAL A 291 4.94 -12.08 13.62
N ILE A 292 5.39 -13.21 14.11
CA ILE A 292 5.98 -13.33 15.43
C ILE A 292 7.50 -13.44 15.26
N VAL A 293 8.23 -12.59 15.97
CA VAL A 293 9.68 -12.62 16.06
C VAL A 293 10.09 -12.67 17.54
N SER A 294 11.18 -13.33 17.83
CA SER A 294 11.74 -13.48 19.17
C SER A 294 13.24 -13.20 19.17
N PRO A 295 13.88 -12.99 20.33
CA PRO A 295 15.34 -12.85 20.40
C PRO A 295 16.11 -14.07 19.88
N SER A 296 15.47 -15.22 19.77
CA SER A 296 16.05 -16.48 19.24
C SER A 296 15.68 -16.73 17.79
N SER A 297 14.91 -15.87 17.14
CA SER A 297 14.56 -16.00 15.72
C SER A 297 15.81 -16.01 14.85
N ARG A 298 15.79 -16.82 13.82
CA ARG A 298 16.85 -16.93 12.85
C ARG A 298 17.05 -15.62 12.09
N ILE A 299 18.29 -15.30 11.76
CA ILE A 299 18.66 -14.17 10.91
C ILE A 299 19.11 -14.67 9.56
N GLU A 300 18.55 -14.10 8.50
CA GLU A 300 18.97 -14.29 7.12
C GLU A 300 19.52 -13.00 6.53
N LYS A 301 20.12 -13.09 5.37
CA LYS A 301 20.58 -11.93 4.60
C LYS A 301 19.59 -11.62 3.48
N ASP A 302 19.26 -10.34 3.34
CA ASP A 302 18.58 -9.87 2.12
C ASP A 302 19.58 -9.73 0.96
N SER A 303 19.09 -9.45 -0.24
CA SER A 303 19.90 -9.30 -1.45
C SER A 303 20.93 -8.16 -1.41
N TYR A 304 20.85 -7.27 -0.43
CA TYR A 304 21.81 -6.21 -0.19
C TYR A 304 22.79 -6.54 0.96
N GLY A 305 22.70 -7.76 1.50
CA GLY A 305 23.56 -8.23 2.59
C GLY A 305 23.15 -7.75 3.98
N ASN A 306 21.99 -7.13 4.13
CA ASN A 306 21.48 -6.72 5.44
C ASN A 306 20.89 -7.91 6.19
N ASN A 307 21.01 -7.90 7.51
CA ASN A 307 20.34 -8.87 8.37
C ASN A 307 18.83 -8.62 8.36
N VAL A 308 18.04 -9.68 8.23
CA VAL A 308 16.60 -9.68 8.33
C VAL A 308 16.17 -10.83 9.22
N THR A 309 15.31 -10.55 10.20
CA THR A 309 14.78 -11.59 11.09
C THR A 309 13.80 -12.48 10.34
N VAL A 310 14.02 -13.80 10.42
CA VAL A 310 13.07 -14.79 9.90
C VAL A 310 11.97 -14.98 10.95
N PRO A 311 10.71 -14.75 10.62
CA PRO A 311 9.62 -14.96 11.58
C PRO A 311 9.54 -16.40 12.09
N ASP A 312 9.19 -16.57 13.37
CA ASP A 312 8.92 -17.87 13.98
C ASP A 312 7.51 -18.38 13.64
N ALA A 313 6.58 -17.45 13.42
CA ALA A 313 5.20 -17.74 13.05
C ALA A 313 4.57 -16.57 12.28
N TYR A 314 3.44 -16.88 11.65
CA TYR A 314 2.58 -15.93 10.92
C TYR A 314 1.17 -15.98 11.49
N PHE A 315 0.49 -14.83 11.49
CA PHE A 315 -0.91 -14.74 11.90
C PHE A 315 -1.76 -13.92 10.91
N LYS A 316 -3.06 -14.14 10.95
CA LYS A 316 -4.08 -13.24 10.41
C LYS A 316 -5.20 -13.07 11.43
N ALA A 317 -5.55 -11.82 11.72
CA ALA A 317 -6.77 -11.45 12.43
C ALA A 317 -7.77 -10.88 11.42
N LEU A 318 -9.01 -11.34 11.46
CA LEU A 318 -10.06 -11.01 10.50
C LEU A 318 -11.30 -10.48 11.26
N LEU A 319 -11.82 -9.33 10.83
CA LEU A 319 -13.09 -8.78 11.29
C LEU A 319 -14.00 -8.55 10.07
N LYS A 320 -15.03 -9.37 9.96
CA LYS A 320 -16.00 -9.33 8.85
C LYS A 320 -17.21 -8.50 9.22
N TYR A 321 -17.52 -7.52 8.38
CA TYR A 321 -18.73 -6.72 8.45
C TYR A 321 -19.65 -7.01 7.27
N SER A 322 -20.94 -7.26 7.54
CA SER A 322 -21.99 -7.42 6.53
C SER A 322 -23.22 -6.61 6.91
N LYS A 323 -23.65 -5.73 6.00
CA LYS A 323 -24.82 -4.83 6.19
C LYS A 323 -26.12 -5.57 5.82
N SER A 324 -26.40 -6.70 6.44
CA SER A 324 -27.62 -7.48 6.18
C SER A 324 -28.86 -6.99 6.96
N SER A 325 -28.67 -6.07 7.92
CA SER A 325 -29.73 -5.51 8.77
C SER A 325 -29.42 -4.07 9.15
N THR A 326 -30.32 -3.41 9.87
CA THR A 326 -30.18 -2.02 10.33
C THR A 326 -28.91 -1.81 11.17
N LEU A 327 -28.42 -2.83 11.88
CA LEU A 327 -27.24 -2.78 12.75
C LEU A 327 -26.00 -3.45 12.12
N GLY A 328 -26.18 -4.21 11.02
CA GLY A 328 -25.14 -5.05 10.44
C GLY A 328 -24.78 -6.27 11.32
N THR A 329 -24.00 -7.18 10.76
CA THR A 329 -23.44 -8.35 11.48
C THR A 329 -21.92 -8.27 11.47
N TRP A 330 -21.35 -8.64 12.62
CA TRP A 330 -19.91 -8.68 12.85
C TRP A 330 -19.47 -10.08 13.22
N ASN A 331 -18.43 -10.57 12.56
CA ASN A 331 -17.85 -11.88 12.85
C ASN A 331 -16.33 -11.72 12.86
N ALA A 332 -15.69 -12.34 13.83
CA ALA A 332 -14.25 -12.32 13.98
C ALA A 332 -13.63 -13.71 13.90
N ALA A 333 -12.41 -13.80 13.42
CA ALA A 333 -11.60 -15.02 13.38
C ALA A 333 -10.13 -14.68 13.38
N ALA A 334 -9.32 -15.49 14.04
CA ALA A 334 -7.89 -15.41 14.00
C ALA A 334 -7.28 -16.74 13.54
N PHE A 335 -6.07 -16.65 12.95
CA PHE A 335 -5.27 -17.78 12.49
C PHE A 335 -3.83 -17.57 12.93
N TYR A 336 -3.24 -18.61 13.50
CA TYR A 336 -1.83 -18.63 13.87
C TYR A 336 -1.18 -19.87 13.26
N LEU A 337 -0.08 -19.68 12.55
CA LEU A 337 0.62 -20.74 11.85
C LEU A 337 2.13 -20.65 12.16
N GLU A 338 2.70 -21.64 12.80
CA GLU A 338 4.14 -21.75 12.95
C GLU A 338 4.82 -21.74 11.59
N HIS A 339 6.01 -21.15 11.52
CA HIS A 339 6.75 -21.02 10.27
C HIS A 339 7.41 -22.33 9.84
N LYS A 340 6.61 -23.27 9.35
CA LYS A 340 7.04 -24.58 8.89
C LYS A 340 6.22 -25.06 7.68
N ALA A 341 6.63 -26.14 7.06
CA ALA A 341 5.82 -26.83 6.06
C ALA A 341 4.60 -27.49 6.71
N TYR A 342 3.46 -27.42 6.04
CA TYR A 342 2.22 -28.10 6.44
C TYR A 342 1.79 -29.07 5.35
N SER A 343 1.17 -30.18 5.76
CA SER A 343 0.46 -31.07 4.85
C SER A 343 -1.03 -30.72 4.85
N GLY A 344 -1.59 -30.49 3.65
CA GLY A 344 -2.99 -30.10 3.49
C GLY A 344 -3.24 -28.59 3.58
N GLY A 345 -4.50 -28.20 3.38
CA GLY A 345 -4.92 -26.80 3.41
C GLY A 345 -5.35 -26.33 4.80
N ILE A 346 -5.87 -25.11 4.85
CA ILE A 346 -6.38 -24.50 6.09
C ILE A 346 -7.60 -25.28 6.62
N GLN A 347 -7.62 -25.52 7.90
CA GLN A 347 -8.65 -26.28 8.62
C GLN A 347 -9.18 -25.50 9.82
N LYS A 348 -10.33 -25.89 10.36
CA LYS A 348 -10.94 -25.30 11.56
C LYS A 348 -9.98 -25.25 12.76
N SER A 349 -9.17 -26.28 12.93
CA SER A 349 -8.17 -26.37 14.02
C SER A 349 -7.05 -25.33 13.94
N HIS A 350 -6.92 -24.62 12.82
CA HIS A 350 -5.97 -23.52 12.67
C HIS A 350 -6.59 -22.17 13.06
N SER A 351 -7.89 -22.13 13.34
CA SER A 351 -8.59 -20.89 13.73
C SER A 351 -8.75 -20.81 15.25
N MET A 352 -8.81 -19.59 15.75
CA MET A 352 -9.01 -19.22 17.15
C MET A 352 -9.76 -17.91 17.27
N SER A 353 -10.18 -17.55 18.48
CA SER A 353 -10.76 -16.24 18.76
C SER A 353 -9.71 -15.12 18.62
N ILE A 354 -10.16 -13.87 18.49
CA ILE A 354 -9.28 -12.71 18.53
C ILE A 354 -8.62 -12.63 19.91
N ASP A 355 -9.37 -12.73 21.01
CA ASP A 355 -8.84 -12.74 22.39
C ASP A 355 -7.63 -13.70 22.52
N THR A 356 -7.76 -14.94 21.98
CA THR A 356 -6.67 -15.90 22.06
C THR A 356 -5.43 -15.45 21.30
N LEU A 357 -5.61 -14.82 20.13
CA LEU A 357 -4.47 -14.30 19.37
C LEU A 357 -3.84 -13.09 20.10
N GLU A 358 -4.64 -12.25 20.77
CA GLU A 358 -4.17 -11.13 21.59
C GLU A 358 -3.32 -11.60 22.76
N GLU A 359 -3.77 -12.62 23.47
CA GLU A 359 -2.99 -13.25 24.55
C GLU A 359 -1.63 -13.76 24.06
N MET A 360 -1.58 -14.31 22.82
CA MET A 360 -0.34 -14.84 22.23
C MET A 360 0.61 -13.75 21.72
N THR A 361 0.08 -12.61 21.26
CA THR A 361 0.86 -11.58 20.57
C THR A 361 1.10 -10.34 21.40
N GLY A 362 0.29 -10.08 22.42
CA GLY A 362 0.28 -8.84 23.20
C GLY A 362 -0.26 -7.63 22.41
N MET A 363 -0.86 -7.86 21.23
CA MET A 363 -1.50 -6.83 20.42
C MET A 363 -2.99 -6.76 20.77
N ASP A 364 -3.57 -5.57 20.75
CA ASP A 364 -5.02 -5.33 20.78
C ASP A 364 -5.50 -5.16 19.33
N PHE A 365 -6.19 -6.19 18.79
CA PHE A 365 -6.67 -6.16 17.40
C PHE A 365 -7.98 -5.41 17.30
N PHE A 366 -8.13 -4.67 16.20
CA PHE A 366 -9.34 -3.89 15.92
C PHE A 366 -9.65 -2.86 17.02
N ALA A 367 -8.62 -2.23 17.58
CA ALA A 367 -8.68 -1.30 18.72
C ALA A 367 -9.73 -0.18 18.59
N ASN A 368 -10.22 0.10 17.40
CA ASN A 368 -11.31 1.06 17.15
C ASN A 368 -12.72 0.41 17.14
N LEU A 369 -12.84 -0.90 17.29
CA LEU A 369 -14.13 -1.60 17.28
C LEU A 369 -15.04 -1.20 18.45
N PRO A 370 -14.56 -1.06 19.70
CA PRO A 370 -15.38 -0.60 20.83
C PRO A 370 -16.08 0.73 20.57
N ALA A 371 -15.39 1.69 19.96
CA ALA A 371 -15.98 2.98 19.59
C ALA A 371 -17.09 2.86 18.54
N LYS A 372 -17.07 1.80 17.73
CA LYS A 372 -18.05 1.55 16.67
C LYS A 372 -19.29 0.80 17.13
N VAL A 373 -19.13 -0.20 18.00
CA VAL A 373 -20.21 -1.13 18.39
C VAL A 373 -20.52 -1.12 19.88
N GLY A 374 -19.73 -0.42 20.70
CA GLY A 374 -19.77 -0.44 22.16
C GLY A 374 -18.89 -1.56 22.74
N GLU A 375 -18.29 -1.31 23.92
CA GLU A 375 -17.33 -2.19 24.61
C GLU A 375 -17.83 -3.64 24.72
N THR A 376 -19.01 -3.84 25.31
CA THR A 376 -19.58 -5.19 25.53
C THR A 376 -19.76 -5.94 24.23
N THR A 377 -20.16 -5.26 23.16
CA THR A 377 -20.36 -5.89 21.84
C THR A 377 -19.02 -6.26 21.22
N ALA A 378 -18.01 -5.37 21.31
CA ALA A 378 -16.67 -5.64 20.80
C ALA A 378 -16.07 -6.88 21.50
N LEU A 379 -16.06 -6.93 22.82
CA LEU A 379 -15.60 -8.09 23.59
C LEU A 379 -16.30 -9.40 23.20
N ASN A 380 -17.61 -9.37 22.91
CA ASN A 380 -18.34 -10.55 22.46
C ASN A 380 -17.95 -10.97 21.04
N ILE A 381 -17.59 -10.02 20.17
CA ILE A 381 -17.12 -10.31 18.82
C ILE A 381 -15.73 -10.95 18.88
N GLU A 382 -14.82 -10.42 19.69
CA GLU A 382 -13.44 -10.90 19.84
C GLU A 382 -13.37 -12.30 20.45
N LYS A 383 -14.35 -12.66 21.31
CA LYS A 383 -14.50 -14.00 21.92
C LYS A 383 -15.16 -15.05 21.03
N GLN A 384 -15.62 -14.68 19.83
CA GLN A 384 -16.25 -15.67 18.94
C GLN A 384 -15.30 -16.83 18.64
N ASP A 385 -15.83 -18.05 18.73
CA ASP A 385 -15.13 -19.24 18.25
C ASP A 385 -15.38 -19.45 16.75
N PRO A 386 -14.41 -19.17 15.89
CA PRO A 386 -14.60 -19.31 14.45
C PRO A 386 -14.75 -20.77 14.01
N ALA A 387 -14.25 -21.74 14.78
CA ALA A 387 -14.35 -23.15 14.42
C ALA A 387 -15.79 -23.68 14.48
N SER A 388 -16.62 -23.09 15.33
CA SER A 388 -18.05 -23.43 15.45
C SER A 388 -18.95 -22.59 14.52
N SER A 389 -18.41 -21.57 13.87
CA SER A 389 -19.18 -20.62 13.05
C SER A 389 -19.31 -21.09 11.60
N SER A 390 -20.54 -21.12 11.06
CA SER A 390 -20.81 -21.36 9.64
C SER A 390 -20.41 -20.18 8.71
N VAL A 391 -19.98 -19.05 9.28
CA VAL A 391 -19.52 -17.87 8.51
C VAL A 391 -18.14 -18.13 7.91
N TRP A 392 -17.33 -18.94 8.61
CA TRP A 392 -15.94 -19.21 8.23
C TRP A 392 -15.72 -20.58 7.57
N TRP A 393 -16.72 -21.53 7.73
CA TRP A 393 -16.54 -22.94 7.29
C TRP A 393 -17.74 -23.49 6.52
#